data_02ebf17e8e5d4c2d98c371d8610f2c73
#
_entry.id   02ebf17e8e5d4c2d98c371d8610f2c73
#
_cell.length_a   1.000
_cell.length_b   1.000
_cell.length_c   1.000
_cell.angle_alpha   90.00
_cell.angle_beta   90.00
_cell.angle_gamma   90.00
#
_symmetry.space_group_name_H-M   'P 1'
#
loop_
_entity.id
_entity.type
_entity.pdbx_description
1 polymer ?
#
loop_
_entity_poly.entity_id
_entity_poly.type
_entity_poly.pdbx_seq_one_letter_code
_entity_poly.pdbx_strand_id
1 'polypeptide(L)'
;MLDIRLFRNEPDTVKSKIELRGDDPKVVDEILELDEQRRKLISATEEMKARRNKVSEEIALKKRNKENADDVIAEMRTLGDDIKEKESQLNEIDNKMTGILCRIPNLISDDVPQGESDEDNVEVKKWGTPREFSFEPKAHWDIVEELKMADFDRAAKVSGARFVYLTNEGAQLERALMNYMITKHTTQHGYTEMMVPQLVNADTMYGTGQLPKFEEDLFKVEKEGLYTIPTAEVPLTNFYRNEIIQPGVLPEKFTGQSACFRSEAGSAGRDTRGLIRLHQFDKVEMVRFEQPEDSWNALEEMTTNAEAILEELGLPYRRVILCTGDIGFSASKTYDLEVWLPSYNDYKEISSCSNCTDFQARRANIRFKRDKAAKPELAHTLNGSGLAVGRTFAAIVENYQNEDGTVTIPEALVPFMGGKTQISKPVK
;
A
#
# COMPACT_ATOMS: atom_id res chain seq x y z
N MET A 1 -3.20 -11.17 -0.54
CA MET A 1 -4.17 -12.26 -0.87
C MET A 1 -4.22 -13.25 0.28
N LEU A 2 -5.41 -13.69 0.66
CA LEU A 2 -5.58 -14.60 1.78
C LEU A 2 -5.10 -16.03 1.45
N ASP A 3 -4.69 -16.79 2.49
CA ASP A 3 -4.34 -18.19 2.35
C ASP A 3 -5.59 -19.06 2.22
N ILE A 4 -5.66 -19.92 1.21
CA ILE A 4 -6.79 -20.86 1.02
C ILE A 4 -7.02 -21.77 2.24
N ARG A 5 -5.97 -22.02 3.03
CA ARG A 5 -6.09 -22.82 4.26
C ARG A 5 -6.97 -22.17 5.31
N LEU A 6 -7.03 -20.84 5.36
CA LEU A 6 -7.95 -20.10 6.24
C LEU A 6 -9.41 -20.40 5.89
N PHE A 7 -9.73 -20.40 4.59
CA PHE A 7 -11.08 -20.71 4.11
C PHE A 7 -11.50 -22.15 4.47
N ARG A 8 -10.56 -23.10 4.42
CA ARG A 8 -10.82 -24.49 4.77
C ARG A 8 -10.99 -24.74 6.27
N ASN A 9 -10.13 -24.11 7.06
CA ASN A 9 -10.00 -24.41 8.49
C ASN A 9 -10.94 -23.55 9.34
N GLU A 10 -11.20 -22.31 8.92
CA GLU A 10 -11.93 -21.32 9.70
C GLU A 10 -12.93 -20.53 8.82
N PRO A 11 -13.80 -21.22 8.05
CA PRO A 11 -14.68 -20.56 7.08
C PRO A 11 -15.61 -19.51 7.72
N ASP A 12 -16.13 -19.79 8.90
CA ASP A 12 -17.05 -18.89 9.60
C ASP A 12 -16.33 -17.60 10.08
N THR A 13 -15.10 -17.71 10.57
CA THR A 13 -14.26 -16.58 10.93
C THR A 13 -13.98 -15.72 9.70
N VAL A 14 -13.63 -16.33 8.55
CA VAL A 14 -13.37 -15.61 7.32
C VAL A 14 -14.64 -14.89 6.81
N LYS A 15 -15.80 -15.57 6.84
CA LYS A 15 -17.10 -14.99 6.47
C LYS A 15 -17.41 -13.75 7.31
N SER A 16 -17.33 -13.89 8.65
CA SER A 16 -17.61 -12.78 9.57
C SER A 16 -16.69 -11.57 9.33
N LYS A 17 -15.38 -11.80 9.13
CA LYS A 17 -14.43 -10.71 8.88
C LYS A 17 -14.60 -10.05 7.50
N ILE A 18 -15.04 -10.80 6.49
CA ILE A 18 -15.39 -10.26 5.16
C ILE A 18 -16.65 -9.39 5.26
N GLU A 19 -17.67 -9.87 5.97
CA GLU A 19 -18.92 -9.14 6.18
C GLU A 19 -18.69 -7.81 6.93
N LEU A 20 -17.82 -7.82 7.96
CA LEU A 20 -17.41 -6.61 8.69
C LEU A 20 -16.73 -5.56 7.79
N ARG A 21 -16.21 -5.97 6.63
CA ARG A 21 -15.61 -5.09 5.61
C ARG A 21 -16.60 -4.67 4.51
N GLY A 22 -17.88 -5.01 4.65
CA GLY A 22 -18.93 -4.70 3.69
C GLY A 22 -18.95 -5.56 2.42
N ASP A 23 -18.13 -6.62 2.35
CA ASP A 23 -18.12 -7.56 1.23
C ASP A 23 -19.09 -8.75 1.47
N ASP A 24 -19.58 -9.40 0.40
CA ASP A 24 -20.51 -10.54 0.50
C ASP A 24 -19.81 -11.80 1.02
N PRO A 25 -20.19 -12.32 2.21
CA PRO A 25 -19.56 -13.53 2.77
C PRO A 25 -19.79 -14.81 1.95
N LYS A 26 -20.75 -14.82 1.00
CA LYS A 26 -20.98 -15.96 0.08
C LYS A 26 -19.79 -16.27 -0.80
N VAL A 27 -18.91 -15.31 -1.02
CA VAL A 27 -17.66 -15.53 -1.77
C VAL A 27 -16.81 -16.64 -1.16
N VAL A 28 -16.91 -16.87 0.16
CA VAL A 28 -16.20 -17.95 0.87
C VAL A 28 -16.70 -19.32 0.41
N ASP A 29 -18.00 -19.48 0.24
CA ASP A 29 -18.59 -20.76 -0.21
C ASP A 29 -18.19 -21.03 -1.68
N GLU A 30 -18.19 -20.03 -2.54
CA GLU A 30 -17.74 -20.15 -3.93
C GLU A 30 -16.26 -20.59 -4.00
N ILE A 31 -15.41 -20.02 -3.17
CA ILE A 31 -13.99 -20.41 -3.10
C ILE A 31 -13.83 -21.84 -2.61
N LEU A 32 -14.59 -22.26 -1.60
CA LEU A 32 -14.52 -23.61 -1.06
C LEU A 32 -14.99 -24.66 -2.07
N GLU A 33 -16.03 -24.35 -2.85
CA GLU A 33 -16.48 -25.19 -3.97
C GLU A 33 -15.39 -25.36 -5.03
N LEU A 34 -14.77 -24.26 -5.46
CA LEU A 34 -13.69 -24.27 -6.44
C LEU A 34 -12.47 -25.05 -5.91
N ASP A 35 -12.13 -24.88 -4.64
CA ASP A 35 -11.04 -25.59 -4.01
C ASP A 35 -11.30 -27.10 -3.90
N GLU A 36 -12.54 -27.52 -3.64
CA GLU A 36 -12.91 -28.94 -3.65
C GLU A 36 -12.77 -29.54 -5.06
N GLN A 37 -13.28 -28.85 -6.08
CA GLN A 37 -13.13 -29.26 -7.47
C GLN A 37 -11.64 -29.33 -7.87
N ARG A 38 -10.86 -28.34 -7.52
CA ARG A 38 -9.41 -28.27 -7.71
C ARG A 38 -8.70 -29.50 -7.13
N ARG A 39 -8.96 -29.83 -5.88
CA ARG A 39 -8.34 -30.98 -5.18
C ARG A 39 -8.70 -32.29 -5.83
N LYS A 40 -9.96 -32.47 -6.25
CA LYS A 40 -10.41 -33.67 -6.98
C LYS A 40 -9.68 -33.82 -8.31
N LEU A 41 -9.51 -32.72 -9.07
CA LEU A 41 -8.78 -32.74 -10.33
C LEU A 41 -7.30 -33.02 -10.15
N ILE A 42 -6.66 -32.46 -9.13
CA ILE A 42 -5.24 -32.75 -8.79
C ILE A 42 -5.07 -34.23 -8.51
N SER A 43 -5.88 -34.81 -7.63
CA SER A 43 -5.80 -36.24 -7.29
C SER A 43 -5.97 -37.13 -8.53
N ALA A 44 -7.01 -36.86 -9.34
CA ALA A 44 -7.26 -37.65 -10.57
C ALA A 44 -6.11 -37.50 -11.58
N THR A 45 -5.55 -36.31 -11.73
CA THR A 45 -4.41 -36.05 -12.64
C THR A 45 -3.15 -36.76 -12.17
N GLU A 46 -2.88 -36.80 -10.87
CA GLU A 46 -1.73 -37.51 -10.29
C GLU A 46 -1.86 -39.02 -10.46
N GLU A 47 -3.06 -39.57 -10.25
CA GLU A 47 -3.34 -40.98 -10.48
C GLU A 47 -3.13 -41.37 -11.95
N MET A 48 -3.61 -40.54 -12.89
CA MET A 48 -3.41 -40.75 -14.32
C MET A 48 -1.94 -40.64 -14.73
N LYS A 49 -1.19 -39.71 -14.15
CA LYS A 49 0.27 -39.56 -14.39
C LYS A 49 1.03 -40.78 -13.85
N ALA A 50 0.67 -41.30 -12.67
CA ALA A 50 1.25 -42.50 -12.11
C ALA A 50 0.95 -43.75 -12.98
N ARG A 51 -0.31 -43.85 -13.50
CA ARG A 51 -0.67 -44.93 -14.46
C ARG A 51 0.10 -44.81 -15.77
N ARG A 52 0.20 -43.60 -16.33
CA ARG A 52 1.01 -43.33 -17.53
C ARG A 52 2.45 -43.77 -17.40
N ASN A 53 3.08 -43.56 -16.24
CA ASN A 53 4.44 -44.00 -15.98
C ASN A 53 4.53 -45.55 -16.00
N LYS A 54 3.59 -46.25 -15.33
CA LYS A 54 3.52 -47.74 -15.37
C LYS A 54 3.30 -48.28 -16.79
N VAL A 55 2.37 -47.68 -17.55
CA VAL A 55 2.10 -48.05 -18.95
C VAL A 55 3.34 -47.83 -19.81
N SER A 56 4.10 -46.77 -19.57
CA SER A 56 5.38 -46.50 -20.26
C SER A 56 6.41 -47.60 -20.00
N GLU A 57 6.53 -48.06 -18.76
CA GLU A 57 7.41 -49.16 -18.39
C GLU A 57 6.98 -50.48 -19.05
N GLU A 58 5.67 -50.73 -19.10
CA GLU A 58 5.09 -51.92 -19.75
C GLU A 58 5.40 -51.96 -21.26
N ILE A 59 5.21 -50.80 -21.96
CA ILE A 59 5.57 -50.65 -23.36
C ILE A 59 7.06 -50.95 -23.57
N ALA A 60 7.94 -50.44 -22.71
CA ALA A 60 9.36 -50.67 -22.81
C ALA A 60 9.72 -52.15 -22.62
N LEU A 61 9.06 -52.84 -21.68
CA LEU A 61 9.25 -54.26 -21.43
C LEU A 61 8.77 -55.10 -22.60
N LYS A 62 7.53 -54.87 -23.13
CA LYS A 62 6.99 -55.60 -24.28
C LYS A 62 7.85 -55.41 -25.53
N LYS A 63 8.32 -54.17 -25.81
CA LYS A 63 9.25 -53.92 -26.91
C LYS A 63 10.58 -54.65 -26.76
N ARG A 64 11.14 -54.71 -25.56
CA ARG A 64 12.35 -55.46 -25.25
C ARG A 64 12.21 -56.95 -25.49
N ASN A 65 11.04 -57.49 -25.12
CA ASN A 65 10.69 -58.91 -25.32
C ASN A 65 10.23 -59.22 -26.75
N LYS A 66 10.12 -58.23 -27.65
CA LYS A 66 9.58 -58.36 -29.01
C LYS A 66 8.10 -58.79 -29.05
N GLU A 67 7.33 -58.43 -28.01
CA GLU A 67 5.90 -58.63 -27.88
C GLU A 67 5.11 -57.47 -28.52
N ASN A 68 3.86 -57.74 -28.95
CA ASN A 68 3.00 -56.70 -29.42
C ASN A 68 2.64 -55.74 -28.28
N ALA A 69 2.78 -54.43 -28.53
CA ALA A 69 2.49 -53.33 -27.60
C ALA A 69 1.41 -52.38 -28.10
N ASP A 70 0.72 -52.68 -29.21
CA ASP A 70 -0.20 -51.73 -29.87
C ASP A 70 -1.36 -51.32 -28.97
N ASP A 71 -1.93 -52.24 -28.19
CA ASP A 71 -3.02 -51.92 -27.24
C ASP A 71 -2.56 -51.00 -26.13
N VAL A 72 -1.35 -51.26 -25.60
CA VAL A 72 -0.76 -50.44 -24.51
C VAL A 72 -0.35 -49.04 -25.04
N ILE A 73 0.07 -48.97 -26.30
CA ILE A 73 0.35 -47.68 -26.97
C ILE A 73 -0.95 -46.88 -27.16
N ALA A 74 -2.06 -47.56 -27.51
CA ALA A 74 -3.37 -46.89 -27.63
C ALA A 74 -3.84 -46.36 -26.26
N GLU A 75 -3.69 -47.17 -25.17
CA GLU A 75 -3.96 -46.73 -23.81
C GLU A 75 -3.10 -45.48 -23.42
N MET A 76 -1.80 -45.52 -23.77
CA MET A 76 -0.91 -44.36 -23.51
C MET A 76 -1.39 -43.09 -24.16
N ARG A 77 -1.92 -43.15 -25.39
CA ARG A 77 -2.48 -41.98 -26.09
C ARG A 77 -3.71 -41.45 -25.36
N THR A 78 -4.68 -42.30 -25.06
CA THR A 78 -5.89 -41.92 -24.33
C THR A 78 -5.56 -41.28 -22.99
N LEU A 79 -4.66 -41.86 -22.20
CA LEU A 79 -4.18 -41.31 -20.96
C LEU A 79 -3.51 -39.94 -21.13
N GLY A 80 -2.77 -39.74 -22.24
CA GLY A 80 -2.14 -38.45 -22.57
C GLY A 80 -3.16 -37.36 -22.84
N ASP A 81 -4.22 -37.69 -23.58
CA ASP A 81 -5.30 -36.77 -23.91
C ASP A 81 -6.15 -36.45 -22.67
N ASP A 82 -6.50 -37.43 -21.86
CA ASP A 82 -7.24 -37.26 -20.60
C ASP A 82 -6.48 -36.39 -19.59
N ILE A 83 -5.16 -36.58 -19.46
CA ILE A 83 -4.31 -35.74 -18.61
C ILE A 83 -4.33 -34.30 -19.07
N LYS A 84 -4.20 -34.06 -20.40
CA LYS A 84 -4.25 -32.72 -20.98
C LYS A 84 -5.57 -32.00 -20.70
N GLU A 85 -6.70 -32.74 -20.86
CA GLU A 85 -8.03 -32.19 -20.59
C GLU A 85 -8.18 -31.78 -19.14
N LYS A 86 -7.73 -32.66 -18.20
CA LYS A 86 -7.80 -32.35 -16.77
C LYS A 86 -6.85 -31.23 -16.34
N GLU A 87 -5.68 -31.11 -16.94
CA GLU A 87 -4.78 -29.97 -16.72
C GLU A 87 -5.38 -28.65 -17.25
N SER A 88 -6.12 -28.68 -18.36
CA SER A 88 -6.86 -27.52 -18.86
C SER A 88 -7.96 -27.10 -17.88
N GLN A 89 -8.78 -28.06 -17.41
CA GLN A 89 -9.81 -27.82 -16.40
C GLN A 89 -9.22 -27.27 -15.09
N LEU A 90 -8.07 -27.79 -14.66
CA LEU A 90 -7.37 -27.30 -13.47
C LEU A 90 -6.92 -25.85 -13.63
N ASN A 91 -6.35 -25.50 -14.80
CA ASN A 91 -5.93 -24.14 -15.09
C ASN A 91 -7.13 -23.16 -15.09
N GLU A 92 -8.28 -23.57 -15.62
CA GLU A 92 -9.50 -22.77 -15.60
C GLU A 92 -9.99 -22.49 -14.17
N ILE A 93 -9.98 -23.52 -13.31
CA ILE A 93 -10.35 -23.37 -11.89
C ILE A 93 -9.33 -22.51 -11.16
N ASP A 94 -8.04 -22.71 -11.37
CA ASP A 94 -6.98 -21.90 -10.75
C ASP A 94 -7.11 -20.42 -11.13
N ASN A 95 -7.39 -20.15 -12.40
CA ASN A 95 -7.61 -18.77 -12.87
C ASN A 95 -8.87 -18.15 -12.26
N LYS A 96 -9.98 -18.89 -12.21
CA LYS A 96 -11.23 -18.42 -11.60
C LYS A 96 -11.03 -18.13 -10.12
N MET A 97 -10.44 -19.06 -9.39
CA MET A 97 -10.17 -18.94 -7.97
C MET A 97 -9.22 -17.76 -7.65
N THR A 98 -8.16 -17.59 -8.43
CA THR A 98 -7.24 -16.46 -8.32
C THR A 98 -7.97 -15.14 -8.59
N GLY A 99 -8.81 -15.09 -9.63
CA GLY A 99 -9.61 -13.91 -9.98
C GLY A 99 -10.53 -13.45 -8.83
N ILE A 100 -11.07 -14.39 -8.05
CA ILE A 100 -11.89 -14.09 -6.88
C ILE A 100 -11.00 -13.69 -5.70
N LEU A 101 -10.01 -14.51 -5.35
CA LEU A 101 -9.12 -14.29 -4.20
C LEU A 101 -8.39 -12.95 -4.25
N CYS A 102 -8.01 -12.47 -5.45
CA CYS A 102 -7.30 -11.21 -5.58
C CYS A 102 -8.18 -9.97 -5.34
N ARG A 103 -9.51 -10.13 -5.25
CA ARG A 103 -10.49 -9.06 -4.96
C ARG A 103 -10.98 -9.07 -3.51
N ILE A 104 -10.65 -10.11 -2.75
CA ILE A 104 -11.00 -10.20 -1.33
C ILE A 104 -9.99 -9.39 -0.52
N PRO A 105 -10.45 -8.49 0.38
CA PRO A 105 -9.57 -7.71 1.22
C PRO A 105 -8.84 -8.57 2.26
N ASN A 106 -7.82 -8.01 2.90
CA ASN A 106 -7.16 -8.65 4.03
C ASN A 106 -8.13 -8.81 5.22
N LEU A 107 -7.88 -9.80 6.07
CA LEU A 107 -8.64 -9.96 7.31
C LEU A 107 -8.16 -8.93 8.34
N ILE A 108 -9.14 -8.29 8.98
CA ILE A 108 -8.89 -7.30 10.03
C ILE A 108 -8.44 -7.97 11.34
N SER A 109 -7.60 -7.28 12.10
CA SER A 109 -7.25 -7.64 13.48
C SER A 109 -8.47 -7.53 14.39
N ASP A 110 -8.50 -8.32 15.48
CA ASP A 110 -9.66 -8.38 16.36
C ASP A 110 -9.87 -7.10 17.20
N ASP A 111 -8.86 -6.26 17.29
CA ASP A 111 -8.88 -4.97 18.00
C ASP A 111 -9.24 -3.77 17.11
N VAL A 112 -9.58 -4.01 15.84
CA VAL A 112 -10.10 -2.97 14.94
C VAL A 112 -11.55 -2.65 15.31
N PRO A 113 -11.88 -1.35 15.55
CA PRO A 113 -13.24 -0.95 15.90
C PRO A 113 -14.22 -1.19 14.74
N GLN A 114 -15.45 -1.56 15.06
CA GLN A 114 -16.50 -1.67 14.06
C GLN A 114 -17.04 -0.29 13.70
N GLY A 115 -17.29 -0.05 12.43
CA GLY A 115 -17.85 1.20 11.91
C GLY A 115 -18.06 1.14 10.41
N GLU A 116 -18.73 2.15 9.85
CA GLU A 116 -19.10 2.23 8.43
C GLU A 116 -18.26 3.24 7.64
N SER A 117 -17.73 4.28 8.33
CA SER A 117 -17.01 5.37 7.68
C SER A 117 -15.92 5.96 8.59
N ASP A 118 -15.20 6.97 8.09
CA ASP A 118 -14.21 7.75 8.82
C ASP A 118 -14.76 8.43 10.10
N GLU A 119 -16.06 8.67 10.17
CA GLU A 119 -16.72 9.21 11.38
C GLU A 119 -16.68 8.23 12.56
N ASP A 120 -16.53 6.93 12.30
CA ASP A 120 -16.49 5.87 13.30
C ASP A 120 -15.06 5.50 13.75
N ASN A 121 -14.06 6.18 13.21
CA ASN A 121 -12.68 6.01 13.63
C ASN A 121 -12.46 6.44 15.07
N VAL A 122 -11.64 5.70 15.82
CA VAL A 122 -11.47 5.92 17.26
C VAL A 122 -10.17 6.67 17.55
N GLU A 123 -10.28 7.85 18.18
CA GLU A 123 -9.12 8.60 18.66
C GLU A 123 -8.43 7.83 19.82
N VAL A 124 -7.14 7.54 19.64
CA VAL A 124 -6.34 6.80 20.65
C VAL A 124 -5.21 7.64 21.24
N LYS A 125 -4.84 8.73 20.60
CA LYS A 125 -3.83 9.69 21.09
C LYS A 125 -4.11 11.08 20.52
N LYS A 126 -3.79 12.10 21.32
CA LYS A 126 -3.79 13.50 20.88
C LYS A 126 -2.54 14.19 21.41
N TRP A 127 -1.91 15.02 20.58
CA TRP A 127 -0.73 15.78 20.94
C TRP A 127 -0.82 17.22 20.47
N GLY A 128 -0.27 18.12 21.28
CA GLY A 128 -0.28 19.55 21.02
C GLY A 128 -1.64 20.20 21.25
N THR A 129 -1.65 21.52 21.23
CA THR A 129 -2.86 22.32 21.35
C THR A 129 -2.98 23.24 20.13
N PRO A 130 -4.10 23.24 19.41
CA PRO A 130 -4.34 24.19 18.33
C PRO A 130 -4.06 25.62 18.77
N ARG A 131 -3.35 26.37 17.94
CA ARG A 131 -3.04 27.77 18.21
C ARG A 131 -4.31 28.61 18.19
N GLU A 132 -4.51 29.44 19.22
CA GLU A 132 -5.51 30.50 19.19
C GLU A 132 -4.95 31.72 18.46
N PHE A 133 -5.68 32.23 17.48
CA PHE A 133 -5.30 33.40 16.71
C PHE A 133 -6.02 34.64 17.22
N SER A 134 -5.31 35.78 17.30
CA SER A 134 -5.90 37.09 17.60
C SER A 134 -6.59 37.71 16.38
N PHE A 135 -6.52 37.05 15.23
CA PHE A 135 -7.07 37.45 13.91
C PHE A 135 -7.77 36.23 13.29
N GLU A 136 -8.56 36.45 12.25
CA GLU A 136 -9.18 35.35 11.49
C GLU A 136 -8.12 34.65 10.63
N PRO A 137 -7.82 33.36 10.88
CA PRO A 137 -6.81 32.64 10.13
C PRO A 137 -7.28 32.36 8.70
N LYS A 138 -6.39 32.59 7.73
CA LYS A 138 -6.63 32.30 6.32
C LYS A 138 -6.37 30.83 6.03
N ALA A 139 -7.03 30.31 5.01
CA ALA A 139 -6.75 28.99 4.47
C ALA A 139 -5.43 28.97 3.68
N HIS A 140 -4.77 27.81 3.63
CA HIS A 140 -3.48 27.65 2.96
C HIS A 140 -3.51 28.08 1.49
N TRP A 141 -4.60 27.88 0.75
CA TRP A 141 -4.70 28.30 -0.65
C TRP A 141 -4.67 29.83 -0.81
N ASP A 142 -5.26 30.59 0.09
CA ASP A 142 -5.20 32.06 0.06
C ASP A 142 -3.79 32.55 0.44
N ILE A 143 -3.17 31.93 1.47
CA ILE A 143 -1.82 32.29 1.93
C ILE A 143 -0.78 32.06 0.82
N VAL A 144 -0.80 30.86 0.16
CA VAL A 144 0.19 30.55 -0.87
C VAL A 144 0.05 31.40 -2.11
N GLU A 145 -1.15 31.83 -2.47
CA GLU A 145 -1.38 32.79 -3.57
C GLU A 145 -0.88 34.19 -3.22
N GLU A 146 -1.21 34.70 -2.04
CA GLU A 146 -0.76 36.02 -1.56
C GLU A 146 0.76 36.12 -1.46
N LEU A 147 1.42 35.07 -0.99
CA LEU A 147 2.87 34.95 -0.86
C LEU A 147 3.57 34.55 -2.16
N LYS A 148 2.82 34.25 -3.22
CA LYS A 148 3.31 33.77 -4.52
C LYS A 148 4.13 32.45 -4.37
N MET A 149 3.67 31.57 -3.52
CA MET A 149 4.26 30.26 -3.28
C MET A 149 3.68 29.17 -4.19
N ALA A 150 2.48 29.42 -4.74
CA ALA A 150 1.79 28.48 -5.64
C ALA A 150 1.05 29.24 -6.77
N ASP A 151 0.80 28.52 -7.88
CA ASP A 151 0.02 29.00 -9.03
C ASP A 151 -0.85 27.86 -9.56
N PHE A 152 -2.11 27.90 -9.20
CA PHE A 152 -3.09 26.88 -9.59
C PHE A 152 -3.62 27.12 -11.01
N ASP A 153 -3.79 28.39 -11.42
CA ASP A 153 -4.34 28.74 -12.74
C ASP A 153 -3.40 28.32 -13.88
N ARG A 154 -2.10 28.56 -13.71
CA ARG A 154 -1.12 28.10 -14.69
C ARG A 154 -0.97 26.59 -14.71
N ALA A 155 -1.09 25.92 -13.57
CA ALA A 155 -1.09 24.46 -13.51
C ALA A 155 -2.33 23.88 -14.21
N ALA A 156 -3.51 24.47 -14.01
CA ALA A 156 -4.73 24.07 -14.70
C ALA A 156 -4.63 24.23 -16.22
N LYS A 157 -3.95 25.27 -16.70
CA LYS A 157 -3.67 25.45 -18.13
C LYS A 157 -2.78 24.36 -18.73
N VAL A 158 -1.86 23.79 -17.93
CA VAL A 158 -0.88 22.79 -18.41
C VAL A 158 -1.40 21.37 -18.27
N SER A 159 -2.06 21.05 -17.16
CA SER A 159 -2.42 19.68 -16.82
C SER A 159 -3.88 19.49 -16.40
N GLY A 160 -4.68 20.55 -16.31
CA GLY A 160 -6.05 20.49 -15.82
C GLY A 160 -6.16 20.83 -14.33
N ALA A 161 -7.33 20.60 -13.77
CA ALA A 161 -7.60 20.80 -12.34
C ALA A 161 -6.78 19.86 -11.46
N ARG A 162 -6.63 20.20 -10.17
CA ARG A 162 -5.91 19.38 -9.17
C ARG A 162 -4.41 19.18 -9.47
N PHE A 163 -3.80 20.13 -10.15
CA PHE A 163 -2.35 20.30 -10.26
C PHE A 163 -1.93 21.66 -9.73
N VAL A 164 -0.68 21.81 -9.35
CA VAL A 164 -0.12 23.04 -8.79
C VAL A 164 1.29 23.28 -9.32
N TYR A 165 1.61 24.54 -9.62
CA TYR A 165 3.00 24.99 -9.66
C TYR A 165 3.37 25.56 -8.30
N LEU A 166 4.35 24.95 -7.65
CA LEU A 166 5.00 25.56 -6.49
C LEU A 166 6.11 26.49 -7.00
N THR A 167 6.16 27.71 -6.46
CA THR A 167 7.09 28.74 -6.91
C THR A 167 7.80 29.39 -5.72
N ASN A 168 8.97 29.98 -5.94
CA ASN A 168 9.73 30.71 -4.93
C ASN A 168 9.92 29.91 -3.61
N GLU A 169 9.54 30.51 -2.48
CA GLU A 169 9.59 29.90 -1.15
C GLU A 169 8.68 28.67 -1.04
N GLY A 170 7.62 28.57 -1.86
CA GLY A 170 6.78 27.37 -1.91
C GLY A 170 7.55 26.15 -2.40
N ALA A 171 8.25 26.26 -3.52
CA ALA A 171 9.11 25.17 -4.02
C ALA A 171 10.29 24.88 -3.08
N GLN A 172 10.78 25.90 -2.37
CA GLN A 172 11.83 25.72 -1.37
C GLN A 172 11.31 24.98 -0.14
N LEU A 173 10.12 25.31 0.36
CA LEU A 173 9.50 24.66 1.51
C LEU A 173 9.17 23.18 1.23
N GLU A 174 8.60 22.88 0.05
CA GLU A 174 8.32 21.50 -0.36
C GLU A 174 9.59 20.64 -0.33
N ARG A 175 10.66 21.13 -0.97
CA ARG A 175 11.96 20.45 -0.97
C ARG A 175 12.58 20.35 0.44
N ALA A 176 12.43 21.38 1.26
CA ALA A 176 12.93 21.39 2.63
C ALA A 176 12.23 20.33 3.49
N LEU A 177 10.90 20.18 3.34
CA LEU A 177 10.11 19.14 4.01
C LEU A 177 10.55 17.74 3.61
N MET A 178 10.70 17.46 2.30
CA MET A 178 11.18 16.17 1.82
C MET A 178 12.54 15.82 2.40
N ASN A 179 13.50 16.77 2.33
CA ASN A 179 14.85 16.54 2.84
C ASN A 179 14.88 16.36 4.36
N TYR A 180 14.08 17.12 5.11
CA TYR A 180 13.95 16.98 6.56
C TYR A 180 13.41 15.61 6.93
N MET A 181 12.29 15.18 6.34
CA MET A 181 11.67 13.90 6.64
C MET A 181 12.60 12.72 6.32
N ILE A 182 13.21 12.69 5.13
CA ILE A 182 14.18 11.66 4.74
C ILE A 182 15.38 11.64 5.70
N THR A 183 15.96 12.81 6.01
CA THR A 183 17.08 12.91 6.93
C THR A 183 16.71 12.34 8.30
N LYS A 184 15.53 12.68 8.82
CA LYS A 184 15.04 12.19 10.10
C LYS A 184 14.90 10.67 10.12
N HIS A 185 14.21 10.10 9.13
CA HIS A 185 13.98 8.65 9.06
C HIS A 185 15.29 7.87 8.90
N THR A 186 16.24 8.37 8.13
CA THR A 186 17.51 7.68 7.89
C THR A 186 18.49 7.81 9.05
N THR A 187 18.56 8.97 9.71
CA THR A 187 19.57 9.23 10.76
C THR A 187 19.11 8.86 12.16
N GLN A 188 17.79 8.87 12.44
CA GLN A 188 17.28 8.66 13.78
C GLN A 188 16.37 7.43 13.91
N HIS A 189 15.63 7.07 12.86
CA HIS A 189 14.67 5.97 12.89
C HIS A 189 15.21 4.67 12.28
N GLY A 190 16.43 4.70 11.72
CA GLY A 190 17.13 3.52 11.21
C GLY A 190 16.58 2.98 9.87
N TYR A 191 15.93 3.82 9.07
CA TYR A 191 15.50 3.46 7.72
C TYR A 191 16.64 3.62 6.72
N THR A 192 16.70 2.73 5.74
CA THR A 192 17.56 2.86 4.56
C THR A 192 16.84 3.68 3.50
N GLU A 193 17.47 4.77 3.04
CA GLU A 193 16.92 5.59 1.94
C GLU A 193 16.99 4.85 0.61
N MET A 194 15.90 4.91 -0.15
CA MET A 194 15.83 4.36 -1.50
C MET A 194 15.23 5.36 -2.49
N MET A 195 15.88 5.55 -3.62
CA MET A 195 15.30 6.23 -4.77
C MET A 195 14.65 5.18 -5.67
N VAL A 196 13.34 5.29 -5.86
CA VAL A 196 12.53 4.25 -6.48
C VAL A 196 12.09 4.61 -7.90
N PRO A 197 11.85 3.61 -8.79
CA PRO A 197 11.15 3.84 -10.04
C PRO A 197 9.72 4.33 -9.81
N GLN A 198 9.30 5.36 -10.54
CA GLN A 198 7.95 5.92 -10.46
C GLN A 198 7.02 5.36 -11.55
N LEU A 199 7.54 4.59 -12.50
CA LEU A 199 6.81 3.81 -13.48
C LEU A 199 7.05 2.33 -13.20
N VAL A 200 5.99 1.58 -13.02
CA VAL A 200 6.05 0.16 -12.62
C VAL A 200 5.14 -0.70 -13.50
N ASN A 201 5.42 -1.99 -13.58
CA ASN A 201 4.59 -2.94 -14.31
C ASN A 201 3.37 -3.39 -13.50
N ALA A 202 2.44 -4.07 -14.18
CA ALA A 202 1.19 -4.56 -13.57
C ALA A 202 1.43 -5.54 -12.41
N ASP A 203 2.45 -6.39 -12.50
CA ASP A 203 2.78 -7.35 -11.42
C ASP A 203 3.20 -6.63 -10.14
N THR A 204 3.87 -5.49 -10.26
CA THR A 204 4.27 -4.65 -9.12
C THR A 204 3.03 -4.03 -8.46
N MET A 205 2.09 -3.52 -9.25
CA MET A 205 0.79 -3.02 -8.76
C MET A 205 -0.07 -4.14 -8.13
N TYR A 206 0.01 -5.35 -8.69
CA TYR A 206 -0.65 -6.53 -8.12
C TYR A 206 -0.05 -6.89 -6.76
N GLY A 207 1.26 -6.84 -6.62
CA GLY A 207 1.98 -7.22 -5.39
C GLY A 207 1.50 -6.49 -4.14
N THR A 208 1.20 -5.21 -4.23
CA THR A 208 0.72 -4.36 -3.13
C THR A 208 -0.79 -4.23 -3.05
N GLY A 209 -1.54 -4.75 -4.04
CA GLY A 209 -3.00 -4.83 -3.96
C GLY A 209 -3.77 -3.77 -4.74
N GLN A 210 -3.09 -2.88 -5.48
CA GLN A 210 -3.76 -1.89 -6.33
C GLN A 210 -4.52 -2.57 -7.49
N LEU A 211 -3.89 -3.53 -8.16
CA LEU A 211 -4.55 -4.32 -9.19
C LEU A 211 -5.06 -5.65 -8.63
N PRO A 212 -6.17 -6.15 -9.17
CA PRO A 212 -7.00 -5.61 -10.23
C PRO A 212 -8.12 -4.67 -9.74
N LYS A 213 -8.33 -4.50 -8.43
CA LYS A 213 -9.53 -3.87 -7.84
C LYS A 213 -9.60 -2.36 -8.12
N PHE A 214 -8.46 -1.66 -8.12
CA PHE A 214 -8.38 -0.20 -8.16
C PHE A 214 -7.73 0.34 -9.46
N GLU A 215 -7.88 -0.35 -10.59
CA GLU A 215 -7.28 0.07 -11.86
C GLU A 215 -7.77 1.46 -12.31
N GLU A 216 -9.03 1.83 -12.00
CA GLU A 216 -9.61 3.13 -12.34
C GLU A 216 -8.98 4.30 -11.59
N ASP A 217 -8.36 4.03 -10.43
CA ASP A 217 -7.65 5.04 -9.64
C ASP A 217 -6.19 5.28 -10.08
N LEU A 218 -5.72 4.53 -11.06
CA LEU A 218 -4.34 4.57 -11.54
C LEU A 218 -4.21 5.30 -12.86
N PHE A 219 -3.10 6.05 -13.04
CA PHE A 219 -2.68 6.53 -14.35
C PHE A 219 -1.85 5.45 -15.05
N LYS A 220 -2.26 5.07 -16.27
CA LYS A 220 -1.63 4.03 -17.08
C LYS A 220 -0.97 4.61 -18.33
N VAL A 221 0.24 4.18 -18.61
CA VAL A 221 0.96 4.46 -19.84
C VAL A 221 0.69 3.32 -20.81
N GLU A 222 -0.37 3.45 -21.60
CA GLU A 222 -0.94 2.37 -22.42
C GLU A 222 0.06 1.68 -23.35
N LYS A 223 0.92 2.46 -24.02
CA LYS A 223 1.86 1.93 -25.01
C LYS A 223 2.89 0.99 -24.40
N GLU A 224 3.39 1.31 -23.21
CA GLU A 224 4.42 0.57 -22.49
C GLU A 224 3.84 -0.46 -21.52
N GLY A 225 2.54 -0.41 -21.24
CA GLY A 225 1.86 -1.25 -20.25
C GLY A 225 2.34 -0.97 -18.82
N LEU A 226 2.82 0.25 -18.56
CA LEU A 226 3.31 0.69 -17.24
C LEU A 226 2.26 1.56 -16.55
N TYR A 227 2.39 1.68 -15.24
CA TYR A 227 1.57 2.53 -14.39
C TYR A 227 2.44 3.52 -13.64
N THR A 228 1.97 4.74 -13.45
CA THR A 228 2.59 5.66 -12.48
C THR A 228 2.22 5.22 -11.06
N ILE A 229 3.15 5.33 -10.13
CA ILE A 229 2.91 4.89 -8.75
C ILE A 229 1.98 5.84 -8.00
N PRO A 230 0.97 5.33 -7.24
CA PRO A 230 0.15 6.13 -6.34
C PRO A 230 0.83 6.43 -4.99
N THR A 231 1.93 5.73 -4.71
CA THR A 231 2.74 5.77 -3.49
C THR A 231 4.05 5.03 -3.70
N ALA A 232 5.13 5.46 -3.03
CA ALA A 232 6.40 4.72 -3.04
C ALA A 232 6.31 3.35 -2.34
N GLU A 233 5.26 3.07 -1.56
CA GLU A 233 4.97 1.73 -1.05
C GLU A 233 5.07 0.66 -2.14
N VAL A 234 4.54 0.96 -3.34
CA VAL A 234 4.48 0.00 -4.45
C VAL A 234 5.86 -0.51 -4.86
N PRO A 235 6.81 0.33 -5.27
CA PRO A 235 8.16 -0.14 -5.61
C PRO A 235 8.97 -0.60 -4.38
N LEU A 236 8.82 0.03 -3.21
CA LEU A 236 9.56 -0.35 -2.01
C LEU A 236 9.18 -1.76 -1.55
N THR A 237 7.88 -2.09 -1.47
CA THR A 237 7.42 -3.42 -1.08
C THR A 237 7.83 -4.49 -2.10
N ASN A 238 7.80 -4.16 -3.40
CA ASN A 238 8.18 -5.09 -4.45
C ASN A 238 9.70 -5.27 -4.61
N PHE A 239 10.53 -4.59 -3.81
CA PHE A 239 11.99 -4.77 -3.82
C PHE A 239 12.38 -6.24 -3.62
N TYR A 240 11.68 -6.95 -2.75
CA TYR A 240 11.90 -8.38 -2.51
C TYR A 240 10.91 -9.30 -3.24
N ARG A 241 10.21 -8.82 -4.28
CA ARG A 241 9.27 -9.66 -5.03
C ARG A 241 9.94 -10.89 -5.62
N ASN A 242 9.33 -12.10 -5.37
CA ASN A 242 9.82 -13.41 -5.78
C ASN A 242 11.15 -13.84 -5.13
N GLU A 243 11.51 -13.23 -4.00
CA GLU A 243 12.76 -13.54 -3.31
C GLU A 243 12.53 -14.24 -1.97
N ILE A 244 13.61 -14.86 -1.48
CA ILE A 244 13.71 -15.40 -0.12
C ILE A 244 14.76 -14.60 0.62
N ILE A 245 14.33 -13.75 1.54
CA ILE A 245 15.19 -12.96 2.41
C ILE A 245 16.00 -13.91 3.28
N GLN A 246 17.31 -13.68 3.33
CA GLN A 246 18.24 -14.57 4.02
C GLN A 246 18.15 -14.44 5.54
N PRO A 247 18.54 -15.46 6.29
CA PRO A 247 18.56 -15.41 7.76
C PRO A 247 19.38 -14.22 8.28
N GLY A 248 18.84 -13.51 9.28
CA GLY A 248 19.47 -12.38 9.94
C GLY A 248 19.35 -11.04 9.20
N VAL A 249 18.64 -11.00 8.08
CA VAL A 249 18.37 -9.75 7.35
C VAL A 249 17.17 -9.01 7.96
N LEU A 250 16.08 -9.71 8.29
CA LEU A 250 14.92 -9.08 8.95
C LEU A 250 15.24 -8.67 10.39
N PRO A 251 14.73 -7.51 10.87
CA PRO A 251 13.84 -6.59 10.16
C PRO A 251 14.56 -5.71 9.14
N GLU A 252 13.88 -5.38 8.02
CA GLU A 252 14.34 -4.41 7.02
C GLU A 252 13.41 -3.19 7.02
N LYS A 253 14.00 -1.99 6.98
CA LYS A 253 13.30 -0.71 7.01
C LYS A 253 13.74 0.15 5.85
N PHE A 254 12.83 0.47 4.94
CA PHE A 254 13.10 1.33 3.80
C PHE A 254 12.28 2.60 3.85
N THR A 255 12.87 3.70 3.42
CA THR A 255 12.14 4.97 3.21
C THR A 255 12.50 5.53 1.85
N GLY A 256 11.54 6.15 1.19
CA GLY A 256 11.75 6.79 -0.11
C GLY A 256 10.81 7.95 -0.33
N GLN A 257 11.35 9.01 -0.95
CA GLN A 257 10.56 10.13 -1.41
C GLN A 257 10.21 9.90 -2.88
N SER A 258 8.96 10.14 -3.25
CA SER A 258 8.53 10.11 -4.64
C SER A 258 7.39 11.06 -4.93
N ALA A 259 7.26 11.46 -6.20
CA ALA A 259 5.97 11.90 -6.70
C ALA A 259 5.00 10.72 -6.72
N CYS A 260 3.76 10.98 -6.34
CA CYS A 260 2.66 10.04 -6.28
C CYS A 260 1.54 10.53 -7.20
N PHE A 261 0.88 9.61 -7.91
CA PHE A 261 -0.12 9.94 -8.93
C PHE A 261 -1.41 9.19 -8.65
N ARG A 262 -2.53 9.94 -8.47
CA ARG A 262 -3.85 9.36 -8.22
C ARG A 262 -4.89 10.01 -9.11
N SER A 263 -5.71 9.21 -9.80
CA SER A 263 -6.80 9.74 -10.65
C SER A 263 -7.95 10.33 -9.83
N GLU A 264 -8.02 10.00 -8.53
CA GLU A 264 -9.06 10.51 -7.62
C GLU A 264 -10.48 10.27 -8.15
N ALA A 265 -10.73 9.12 -8.80
CA ALA A 265 -11.97 8.81 -9.51
C ALA A 265 -13.23 8.91 -8.63
N GLY A 266 -13.12 8.55 -7.34
CA GLY A 266 -14.25 8.58 -6.37
C GLY A 266 -14.40 9.88 -5.58
N SER A 267 -13.58 10.92 -5.82
CA SER A 267 -13.48 12.10 -4.94
C SER A 267 -14.15 13.37 -5.49
N ALA A 268 -15.18 13.24 -6.33
CA ALA A 268 -15.88 14.39 -6.91
C ALA A 268 -16.44 15.32 -5.81
N GLY A 269 -16.05 16.61 -5.85
CA GLY A 269 -16.54 17.63 -4.92
C GLY A 269 -15.84 17.71 -3.56
N ARG A 270 -14.92 16.79 -3.22
CA ARG A 270 -14.15 16.83 -1.95
C ARG A 270 -12.84 17.60 -2.14
N ASP A 271 -12.50 18.48 -1.17
CA ASP A 271 -11.23 19.24 -1.11
C ASP A 271 -10.75 19.77 -2.47
N THR A 272 -11.63 20.50 -3.17
CA THR A 272 -11.41 20.95 -4.55
C THR A 272 -10.44 22.13 -4.66
N ARG A 273 -10.01 22.72 -3.53
CA ARG A 273 -9.09 23.86 -3.46
C ARG A 273 -7.83 23.51 -2.67
N GLY A 274 -6.73 24.16 -3.02
CA GLY A 274 -5.48 24.07 -2.27
C GLY A 274 -4.68 22.79 -2.53
N LEU A 275 -3.92 22.34 -1.51
CA LEU A 275 -2.89 21.29 -1.61
C LEU A 275 -3.31 19.95 -1.02
N ILE A 276 -4.53 19.82 -0.50
CA ILE A 276 -4.95 18.63 0.24
C ILE A 276 -5.18 17.43 -0.68
N ARG A 277 -5.75 17.67 -1.90
CA ARG A 277 -6.11 16.60 -2.83
C ARG A 277 -5.73 16.96 -4.27
N LEU A 278 -4.59 16.45 -4.69
CA LEU A 278 -4.00 16.67 -6.01
C LEU A 278 -3.83 15.35 -6.76
N HIS A 279 -3.84 15.40 -8.11
CA HIS A 279 -3.52 14.25 -8.97
C HIS A 279 -2.04 13.87 -8.91
N GLN A 280 -1.17 14.85 -8.62
CA GLN A 280 0.25 14.67 -8.41
C GLN A 280 0.65 15.37 -7.10
N PHE A 281 1.31 14.65 -6.20
CA PHE A 281 1.81 15.17 -4.93
C PHE A 281 3.06 14.41 -4.50
N ASP A 282 3.88 15.00 -3.63
CA ASP A 282 5.06 14.35 -3.08
C ASP A 282 4.75 13.71 -1.72
N LYS A 283 5.36 12.54 -1.48
CA LYS A 283 5.24 11.80 -0.23
C LYS A 283 6.57 11.15 0.14
N VAL A 284 6.91 11.21 1.41
CA VAL A 284 7.93 10.34 2.01
C VAL A 284 7.22 9.10 2.54
N GLU A 285 7.66 7.93 2.10
CA GLU A 285 7.05 6.66 2.46
C GLU A 285 8.01 5.81 3.26
N MET A 286 7.48 5.08 4.23
CA MET A 286 8.18 4.08 5.04
C MET A 286 7.59 2.71 4.72
N VAL A 287 8.46 1.71 4.50
CA VAL A 287 8.07 0.30 4.33
C VAL A 287 8.94 -0.55 5.23
N ARG A 288 8.34 -1.57 5.86
CA ARG A 288 9.06 -2.53 6.69
C ARG A 288 8.72 -3.95 6.27
N PHE A 289 9.73 -4.82 6.42
CA PHE A 289 9.59 -6.27 6.31
C PHE A 289 9.97 -6.86 7.67
N GLU A 290 9.02 -7.60 8.23
CA GLU A 290 9.13 -8.12 9.60
C GLU A 290 8.88 -9.63 9.64
N GLN A 291 9.38 -10.25 10.70
CA GLN A 291 8.89 -11.56 11.10
C GLN A 291 7.46 -11.41 11.66
N PRO A 292 6.59 -12.42 11.47
CA PRO A 292 5.17 -12.32 11.87
C PRO A 292 4.94 -11.89 13.31
N GLU A 293 5.74 -12.40 14.25
CA GLU A 293 5.65 -12.12 15.68
C GLU A 293 5.98 -10.68 16.07
N ASP A 294 6.82 -10.00 15.28
CA ASP A 294 7.30 -8.65 15.60
C ASP A 294 6.48 -7.54 14.93
N SER A 295 5.64 -7.89 13.95
CA SER A 295 4.99 -6.92 13.05
C SER A 295 4.03 -5.96 13.76
N TRP A 296 3.40 -6.35 14.86
CA TRP A 296 2.51 -5.45 15.61
C TRP A 296 3.30 -4.38 16.37
N ASN A 297 4.41 -4.75 17.00
CA ASN A 297 5.32 -3.78 17.62
C ASN A 297 5.94 -2.85 16.56
N ALA A 298 6.22 -3.39 15.37
CA ALA A 298 6.73 -2.63 14.24
C ALA A 298 5.73 -1.57 13.75
N LEU A 299 4.41 -1.85 13.80
CA LEU A 299 3.37 -0.86 13.48
C LEU A 299 3.38 0.30 14.48
N GLU A 300 3.49 0.02 15.78
CA GLU A 300 3.57 1.06 16.81
C GLU A 300 4.82 1.93 16.62
N GLU A 301 5.98 1.32 16.38
CA GLU A 301 7.23 2.04 16.11
C GLU A 301 7.14 2.90 14.85
N MET A 302 6.62 2.37 13.74
CA MET A 302 6.43 3.11 12.49
C MET A 302 5.52 4.32 12.68
N THR A 303 4.40 4.14 13.37
CA THR A 303 3.47 5.23 13.67
C THR A 303 4.14 6.31 14.54
N THR A 304 4.90 5.90 15.56
CA THR A 304 5.68 6.83 16.39
C THR A 304 6.73 7.60 15.59
N ASN A 305 7.34 6.97 14.59
CA ASN A 305 8.31 7.63 13.70
C ASN A 305 7.63 8.73 12.85
N ALA A 306 6.39 8.51 12.40
CA ALA A 306 5.60 9.53 11.71
C ALA A 306 5.16 10.66 12.66
N GLU A 307 4.71 10.31 13.88
CA GLU A 307 4.35 11.27 14.93
C GLU A 307 5.52 12.22 15.26
N ALA A 308 6.75 11.69 15.34
CA ALA A 308 7.94 12.48 15.65
C ALA A 308 8.18 13.63 14.65
N ILE A 309 7.81 13.46 13.39
CA ILE A 309 7.88 14.54 12.38
C ILE A 309 6.92 15.67 12.75
N LEU A 310 5.67 15.36 13.11
CA LEU A 310 4.67 16.35 13.50
C LEU A 310 5.03 17.06 14.79
N GLU A 311 5.54 16.31 15.78
CA GLU A 311 5.94 16.83 17.09
C GLU A 311 7.12 17.81 16.96
N GLU A 312 8.15 17.49 16.17
CA GLU A 312 9.28 18.40 15.93
C GLU A 312 8.91 19.62 15.09
N LEU A 313 7.92 19.49 14.21
CA LEU A 313 7.36 20.62 13.48
C LEU A 313 6.39 21.45 14.32
N GLY A 314 6.07 21.04 15.55
CA GLY A 314 5.15 21.73 16.43
C GLY A 314 3.70 21.76 15.91
N LEU A 315 3.30 20.76 15.13
CA LEU A 315 1.97 20.68 14.53
C LEU A 315 1.05 19.81 15.39
N PRO A 316 -0.05 20.36 15.94
CA PRO A 316 -1.02 19.59 16.72
C PRO A 316 -1.65 18.50 15.85
N TYR A 317 -1.76 17.29 16.39
CA TYR A 317 -2.34 16.14 15.69
C TYR A 317 -3.11 15.23 16.62
N ARG A 318 -3.93 14.35 16.05
CA ARG A 318 -4.48 13.18 16.71
C ARG A 318 -4.12 11.90 15.95
N ARG A 319 -4.03 10.78 16.65
CA ARG A 319 -3.90 9.43 16.11
C ARG A 319 -5.24 8.74 16.27
N VAL A 320 -5.76 8.19 15.19
CA VAL A 320 -6.98 7.41 15.18
C VAL A 320 -6.68 5.98 14.71
N ILE A 321 -7.41 5.00 15.25
CA ILE A 321 -7.46 3.66 14.68
C ILE A 321 -8.64 3.60 13.72
N LEU A 322 -8.38 3.16 12.49
CA LEU A 322 -9.43 3.05 11.47
C LEU A 322 -10.40 1.94 11.80
N CYS A 323 -11.69 2.19 11.58
CA CYS A 323 -12.75 1.21 11.73
C CYS A 323 -12.83 0.24 10.54
N THR A 324 -13.68 -0.77 10.66
CA THR A 324 -13.85 -1.83 9.66
C THR A 324 -14.27 -1.32 8.28
N GLY A 325 -15.04 -0.22 8.21
CA GLY A 325 -15.53 0.37 6.96
C GLY A 325 -14.54 1.30 6.26
N ASP A 326 -13.56 1.84 7.00
CA ASP A 326 -12.60 2.82 6.47
C ASP A 326 -11.20 2.22 6.20
N ILE A 327 -10.87 1.08 6.81
CA ILE A 327 -9.54 0.46 6.67
C ILE A 327 -9.23 0.03 5.23
N GLY A 328 -8.01 0.30 4.76
CA GLY A 328 -7.55 0.01 3.40
C GLY A 328 -7.56 -1.48 3.04
N PHE A 329 -7.69 -1.81 1.75
CA PHE A 329 -7.87 -3.16 1.20
C PHE A 329 -6.83 -4.18 1.66
N SER A 330 -5.55 -3.81 1.66
CA SER A 330 -4.44 -4.71 2.02
C SER A 330 -4.14 -4.75 3.51
N ALA A 331 -4.69 -3.83 4.29
CA ALA A 331 -4.38 -3.67 5.71
C ALA A 331 -5.19 -4.61 6.59
N SER A 332 -4.55 -5.09 7.66
CA SER A 332 -5.18 -5.80 8.77
C SER A 332 -5.49 -4.87 9.95
N LYS A 333 -4.66 -3.85 10.14
CA LYS A 333 -4.86 -2.76 11.09
C LYS A 333 -4.16 -1.50 10.59
N THR A 334 -4.78 -0.35 10.78
CA THR A 334 -4.25 0.94 10.36
C THR A 334 -4.43 1.98 11.45
N TYR A 335 -3.39 2.80 11.64
CA TYR A 335 -3.46 4.06 12.37
C TYR A 335 -3.32 5.20 11.39
N ASP A 336 -4.23 6.16 11.45
CA ASP A 336 -4.05 7.44 10.77
C ASP A 336 -3.60 8.52 11.76
N LEU A 337 -2.71 9.38 11.27
CA LEU A 337 -2.40 10.64 11.93
C LEU A 337 -3.15 11.74 11.20
N GLU A 338 -3.85 12.55 11.96
CA GLU A 338 -4.60 13.68 11.44
C GLU A 338 -4.06 14.96 12.06
N VAL A 339 -3.65 15.92 11.22
CA VAL A 339 -3.10 17.21 11.63
C VAL A 339 -4.18 18.27 11.71
N TRP A 340 -4.08 19.14 12.69
CA TRP A 340 -4.98 20.27 12.82
C TRP A 340 -4.82 21.29 11.70
N LEU A 341 -5.91 21.64 11.04
CA LEU A 341 -5.97 22.72 10.05
C LEU A 341 -6.93 23.82 10.50
N PRO A 342 -6.42 25.02 10.83
CA PRO A 342 -7.23 26.16 11.30
C PRO A 342 -8.39 26.51 10.36
N SER A 343 -8.19 26.47 9.03
CA SER A 343 -9.23 26.83 8.06
C SER A 343 -10.41 25.85 8.02
N TYR A 344 -10.19 24.61 8.39
CA TYR A 344 -11.25 23.62 8.51
C TYR A 344 -11.84 23.56 9.93
N ASN A 345 -11.15 24.15 10.92
CA ASN A 345 -11.41 23.99 12.34
C ASN A 345 -11.56 22.50 12.72
N ASP A 346 -10.69 21.67 12.15
CA ASP A 346 -10.77 20.21 12.25
C ASP A 346 -9.41 19.57 11.98
N TYR A 347 -9.29 18.28 12.30
CA TYR A 347 -8.15 17.43 11.97
C TYR A 347 -8.32 16.82 10.58
N LYS A 348 -7.24 16.75 9.81
CA LYS A 348 -7.20 16.14 8.47
C LYS A 348 -6.07 15.13 8.38
N GLU A 349 -6.36 13.97 7.77
CA GLU A 349 -5.39 12.90 7.56
C GLU A 349 -4.10 13.42 6.89
N ILE A 350 -2.96 13.07 7.47
CA ILE A 350 -1.63 13.43 6.95
C ILE A 350 -0.71 12.22 6.80
N SER A 351 -1.00 11.14 7.51
CA SER A 351 -0.28 9.87 7.42
C SER A 351 -1.22 8.72 7.71
N SER A 352 -1.02 7.61 7.02
CA SER A 352 -1.67 6.33 7.29
C SER A 352 -0.58 5.28 7.45
N CYS A 353 -0.56 4.57 8.59
CA CYS A 353 0.39 3.52 8.92
C CYS A 353 -0.33 2.18 9.07
N SER A 354 -0.01 1.22 8.21
CA SER A 354 -0.73 -0.06 8.08
C SER A 354 0.17 -1.26 8.30
N ASN A 355 -0.35 -2.27 9.02
CA ASN A 355 0.18 -3.62 9.00
C ASN A 355 -0.64 -4.48 8.03
N CYS A 356 0.00 -4.96 6.97
CA CYS A 356 -0.63 -5.81 5.95
C CYS A 356 -0.49 -7.30 6.25
N THR A 357 0.15 -7.68 7.35
CA THR A 357 0.49 -9.07 7.67
C THR A 357 1.17 -9.77 6.48
N ASP A 358 0.81 -11.00 6.14
CA ASP A 358 1.36 -11.74 5.00
C ASP A 358 0.62 -11.47 3.67
N PHE A 359 -0.37 -10.58 3.65
CA PHE A 359 -1.25 -10.37 2.51
C PHE A 359 -0.52 -9.94 1.24
N GLN A 360 0.33 -8.91 1.34
CA GLN A 360 1.15 -8.40 0.23
C GLN A 360 2.29 -9.36 -0.08
N ALA A 361 2.93 -9.92 0.95
CA ALA A 361 4.00 -10.90 0.78
C ALA A 361 3.52 -12.15 0.02
N ARG A 362 2.28 -12.60 0.23
CA ARG A 362 1.68 -13.69 -0.54
C ARG A 362 1.43 -13.31 -1.99
N ARG A 363 1.01 -12.08 -2.29
CA ARG A 363 0.80 -11.57 -3.65
C ARG A 363 2.12 -11.42 -4.41
N ALA A 364 3.12 -10.86 -3.74
CA ALA A 364 4.45 -10.60 -4.30
C ALA A 364 5.44 -11.76 -4.11
N ASN A 365 5.01 -12.87 -3.46
CA ASN A 365 5.85 -14.04 -3.16
C ASN A 365 7.14 -13.67 -2.40
N ILE A 366 7.02 -12.82 -1.37
CA ILE A 366 8.11 -12.37 -0.52
C ILE A 366 8.22 -13.32 0.68
N ARG A 367 9.32 -14.04 0.76
CA ARG A 367 9.54 -15.04 1.80
C ARG A 367 10.83 -14.75 2.56
N PHE A 368 10.96 -15.32 3.75
CA PHE A 368 12.19 -15.27 4.51
C PHE A 368 12.51 -16.65 5.12
N LYS A 369 13.73 -16.83 5.57
CA LYS A 369 14.16 -18.00 6.35
C LYS A 369 14.64 -17.56 7.72
N ARG A 370 14.23 -18.30 8.77
CA ARG A 370 14.71 -18.06 10.14
C ARG A 370 16.17 -18.48 10.32
N ASP A 371 16.54 -19.60 9.66
CA ASP A 371 17.90 -20.10 9.57
C ASP A 371 18.14 -20.80 8.21
N LYS A 372 19.37 -21.24 7.94
CA LYS A 372 19.73 -21.87 6.66
C LYS A 372 18.98 -23.17 6.35
N ALA A 373 18.55 -23.91 7.37
CA ALA A 373 17.85 -25.18 7.26
C ALA A 373 16.33 -25.03 7.27
N ALA A 374 15.81 -23.89 7.76
CA ALA A 374 14.39 -23.63 7.89
C ALA A 374 13.69 -23.58 6.52
N LYS A 375 12.41 -23.97 6.50
CA LYS A 375 11.54 -23.76 5.34
C LYS A 375 11.25 -22.27 5.22
N PRO A 376 11.11 -21.75 3.98
CA PRO A 376 10.71 -20.37 3.77
C PRO A 376 9.30 -20.10 4.30
N GLU A 377 9.14 -18.99 5.01
CA GLU A 377 7.87 -18.43 5.51
C GLU A 377 7.59 -17.13 4.78
N LEU A 378 6.32 -16.66 4.77
CA LEU A 378 5.98 -15.33 4.26
C LEU A 378 6.35 -14.27 5.27
N ALA A 379 6.98 -13.18 4.82
CA ALA A 379 7.22 -12.03 5.65
C ALA A 379 5.91 -11.25 5.91
N HIS A 380 5.85 -10.49 7.00
CA HIS A 380 4.86 -9.44 7.17
C HIS A 380 5.38 -8.14 6.55
N THR A 381 4.50 -7.39 5.88
CA THR A 381 4.82 -6.07 5.32
C THR A 381 4.02 -4.98 6.03
N LEU A 382 4.66 -3.85 6.24
CA LEU A 382 4.06 -2.66 6.79
C LEU A 382 4.42 -1.47 5.90
N ASN A 383 3.51 -0.51 5.78
CA ASN A 383 3.74 0.75 5.09
C ASN A 383 3.18 1.91 5.91
N GLY A 384 3.74 3.09 5.73
CA GLY A 384 3.24 4.30 6.35
C GLY A 384 3.84 5.56 5.76
N SER A 385 3.06 6.62 5.69
CA SER A 385 3.57 7.91 5.24
C SER A 385 4.39 8.58 6.33
N GLY A 386 5.56 9.02 5.98
CA GLY A 386 6.45 9.70 6.91
C GLY A 386 6.91 11.11 6.47
N LEU A 387 6.05 12.01 5.92
CA LEU A 387 4.61 12.18 5.78
C LEU A 387 4.18 12.50 4.32
N ALA A 388 2.88 12.85 4.13
CA ALA A 388 2.40 13.51 2.91
C ALA A 388 2.90 14.97 2.89
N VAL A 389 3.79 15.30 1.93
CA VAL A 389 4.54 16.57 1.95
C VAL A 389 3.61 17.77 1.74
N GLY A 390 2.73 17.72 0.74
CA GLY A 390 1.81 18.83 0.46
C GLY A 390 0.81 19.09 1.59
N ARG A 391 0.35 18.07 2.32
CA ARG A 391 -0.50 18.24 3.52
C ARG A 391 0.29 18.84 4.69
N THR A 392 1.53 18.42 4.89
CA THR A 392 2.43 19.01 5.89
C THR A 392 2.73 20.48 5.55
N PHE A 393 2.93 20.79 4.28
CA PHE A 393 3.09 22.16 3.80
C PHE A 393 1.84 23.00 4.14
N ALA A 394 0.64 22.52 3.81
CA ALA A 394 -0.60 23.20 4.13
C ALA A 394 -0.75 23.44 5.64
N ALA A 395 -0.45 22.43 6.45
CA ALA A 395 -0.50 22.55 7.91
C ALA A 395 0.48 23.59 8.45
N ILE A 396 1.71 23.67 7.92
CA ILE A 396 2.69 24.68 8.34
C ILE A 396 2.18 26.09 8.00
N VAL A 397 1.78 26.34 6.77
CA VAL A 397 1.40 27.70 6.39
C VAL A 397 0.15 28.18 7.14
N GLU A 398 -0.77 27.29 7.48
CA GLU A 398 -1.95 27.64 8.28
C GLU A 398 -1.65 27.83 9.78
N ASN A 399 -0.89 26.92 10.40
CA ASN A 399 -0.62 27.00 11.84
C ASN A 399 0.42 28.08 12.19
N TYR A 400 1.33 28.41 11.26
CA TYR A 400 2.42 29.36 11.48
C TYR A 400 2.20 30.73 10.81
N GLN A 401 0.99 31.00 10.28
CA GLN A 401 0.65 32.31 9.72
C GLN A 401 0.65 33.41 10.79
N ASN A 402 1.06 34.61 10.40
CA ASN A 402 1.10 35.78 11.24
C ASN A 402 0.09 36.86 10.76
N GLU A 403 -0.31 37.76 11.66
CA GLU A 403 -1.25 38.82 11.37
C GLU A 403 -0.79 39.76 10.24
N ASP A 404 0.52 39.94 10.11
CA ASP A 404 1.15 40.76 9.04
C ASP A 404 1.18 40.06 7.66
N GLY A 405 0.63 38.83 7.56
CA GLY A 405 0.55 38.04 6.34
C GLY A 405 1.83 37.24 6.02
N THR A 406 2.78 37.19 6.93
CA THR A 406 3.97 36.36 6.82
C THR A 406 3.69 34.96 7.40
N VAL A 407 4.59 33.99 7.15
CA VAL A 407 4.56 32.65 7.75
C VAL A 407 5.90 32.38 8.45
N THR A 408 5.85 32.06 9.73
CA THR A 408 7.03 31.65 10.50
C THR A 408 7.45 30.24 10.06
N ILE A 409 8.75 30.01 9.90
CA ILE A 409 9.28 28.69 9.56
C ILE A 409 9.56 27.93 10.88
N PRO A 410 9.03 26.70 11.07
CA PRO A 410 9.39 25.86 12.20
C PRO A 410 10.90 25.70 12.34
N GLU A 411 11.41 25.73 13.57
CA GLU A 411 12.86 25.70 13.85
C GLU A 411 13.56 24.51 13.18
N ALA A 412 12.93 23.33 13.19
CA ALA A 412 13.45 22.12 12.56
C ALA A 412 13.70 22.27 11.04
N LEU A 413 12.97 23.16 10.36
CA LEU A 413 13.10 23.40 8.93
C LEU A 413 14.07 24.55 8.56
N VAL A 414 14.46 25.39 9.51
CA VAL A 414 15.35 26.53 9.24
C VAL A 414 16.65 26.11 8.53
N PRO A 415 17.35 25.02 8.92
CA PRO A 415 18.55 24.57 8.21
C PRO A 415 18.27 24.18 6.74
N PHE A 416 17.11 23.58 6.47
CA PHE A 416 16.71 23.13 5.15
C PHE A 416 16.15 24.27 4.27
N MET A 417 15.79 25.40 4.89
CA MET A 417 15.35 26.63 4.24
C MET A 417 16.48 27.67 4.04
N GLY A 418 17.75 27.23 4.16
CA GLY A 418 18.91 28.11 4.00
C GLY A 418 19.05 29.17 5.08
N GLY A 419 18.59 28.88 6.31
CA GLY A 419 18.64 29.78 7.44
C GLY A 419 17.48 30.78 7.52
N LYS A 420 16.51 30.73 6.62
CA LYS A 420 15.31 31.58 6.70
C LYS A 420 14.45 31.15 7.89
N THR A 421 13.96 32.14 8.64
CA THR A 421 13.05 31.95 9.79
C THR A 421 11.61 32.37 9.48
N GLN A 422 11.40 33.04 8.34
CA GLN A 422 10.10 33.58 7.95
C GLN A 422 9.96 33.62 6.42
N ILE A 423 8.75 33.38 5.94
CA ILE A 423 8.34 33.57 4.54
C ILE A 423 7.53 34.86 4.47
N SER A 424 7.88 35.73 3.53
CA SER A 424 7.21 36.99 3.31
C SER A 424 6.93 37.21 1.83
N LYS A 425 6.04 38.17 1.51
CA LYS A 425 5.73 38.50 0.14
C LYS A 425 7.00 38.96 -0.59
N PRO A 426 7.30 38.41 -1.80
CA PRO A 426 8.49 38.83 -2.55
C PRO A 426 8.54 40.33 -2.74
N VAL A 427 9.66 40.93 -2.40
CA VAL A 427 9.92 42.36 -2.73
C VAL A 427 10.04 42.46 -4.25
N LYS A 428 9.32 43.40 -4.86
CA LYS A 428 9.35 43.61 -6.31
C LYS A 428 10.69 44.13 -6.77
#